data_305373a2ce2eed4eefc9daf7f4d7e8d2
#
_entry.id   305373a2ce2eed4eefc9daf7f4d7e8d2
#
_cell.length_a   1.000
_cell.length_b   1.000
_cell.length_c   1.000
_cell.angle_alpha   90.00
_cell.angle_beta   90.00
_cell.angle_gamma   90.00
#
_symmetry.space_group_name_H-M   'P 1'
#
loop_
_entity.id
_entity.type
_entity.pdbx_description
1 polymer ?
#
loop_
_entity_poly.entity_id
_entity_poly.type
_entity_poly.pdbx_seq_one_letter_code
_entity_poly.pdbx_strand_id
1 'polypeptide(L)'
;FISILHSSFLWKPNSVSGISPKQEEGSDVGSRVLPAEDGPCGRPEITEDFLDKNPYSRSGIALRKVKGVVIHYVENPGSTAKENRDYFNNLQNTHLTKASSHYIVGLDGEVIQCIPQSEISYASNNRNKDTISIECCHPKKNGKFNDKTYNSAVRLTAWICKTYGLSSQNVIR
;
A
#
# COMPACT_ATOMS: atom_id res chain seq x y z
N PHE A 1 3.80 -8.96 15.44
CA PHE A 1 3.56 -7.92 16.45
C PHE A 1 3.11 -6.67 15.71
N ILE A 2 1.83 -6.26 15.90
CA ILE A 2 1.26 -5.04 15.35
C ILE A 2 1.63 -3.91 16.31
N SER A 3 2.51 -3.01 15.92
CA SER A 3 2.81 -1.82 16.71
C SER A 3 1.91 -0.67 16.25
N ILE A 4 1.02 -0.25 17.15
CA ILE A 4 0.06 0.83 16.90
C ILE A 4 0.70 2.13 17.36
N LEU A 5 1.07 3.00 16.44
CA LEU A 5 1.48 4.38 16.74
C LEU A 5 0.29 5.33 16.61
N HIS A 6 -0.15 5.88 17.73
CA HIS A 6 -1.15 6.95 17.79
C HIS A 6 -0.51 8.28 17.38
N SER A 7 -0.80 8.76 16.19
CA SER A 7 -0.69 10.17 15.86
C SER A 7 -2.03 10.66 15.33
N SER A 8 -2.53 11.75 15.89
CA SER A 8 -3.84 12.33 15.57
C SER A 8 -3.85 12.81 14.12
N PHE A 9 -4.57 12.11 13.28
CA PHE A 9 -4.77 12.45 11.88
C PHE A 9 -6.15 13.08 11.74
N LEU A 10 -6.21 14.39 11.51
CA LEU A 10 -7.44 15.13 11.19
C LEU A 10 -7.53 15.33 9.68
N TRP A 11 -8.23 14.45 8.98
CA TRP A 11 -8.61 14.63 7.59
C TRP A 11 -10.12 14.76 7.46
N LYS A 12 -10.59 15.79 6.74
CA LYS A 12 -12.01 15.98 6.37
C LYS A 12 -12.14 15.86 4.85
N PRO A 13 -12.85 14.87 4.31
CA PRO A 13 -13.13 14.79 2.89
C PRO A 13 -14.33 15.68 2.50
N ASN A 14 -14.19 16.38 1.36
CA ASN A 14 -15.34 16.91 0.64
C ASN A 14 -15.94 15.80 -0.22
N SER A 15 -17.25 15.63 -0.15
CA SER A 15 -18.01 14.62 -0.89
C SER A 15 -18.01 14.95 -2.40
N VAL A 16 -17.55 14.01 -3.22
CA VAL A 16 -17.75 14.02 -4.67
C VAL A 16 -18.21 12.64 -5.12
N SER A 17 -19.33 12.63 -5.88
CA SER A 17 -20.02 11.47 -6.37
C SER A 17 -19.31 10.74 -7.52
N GLY A 18 -19.23 9.44 -7.40
CA GLY A 18 -19.29 8.36 -8.37
C GLY A 18 -18.53 8.41 -9.70
N ILE A 19 -17.44 7.62 -9.79
CA ILE A 19 -17.04 6.92 -11.02
C ILE A 19 -16.42 5.58 -10.56
N SER A 20 -16.99 4.47 -11.02
CA SER A 20 -16.37 3.14 -10.84
C SER A 20 -15.17 2.98 -11.77
N PRO A 21 -14.01 2.53 -11.30
CA PRO A 21 -12.87 2.27 -12.16
C PRO A 21 -13.13 1.04 -13.03
N LYS A 22 -12.95 1.19 -14.36
CA LYS A 22 -12.81 0.04 -15.26
C LYS A 22 -11.56 -0.74 -14.91
N GLN A 23 -11.70 -2.04 -14.70
CA GLN A 23 -10.57 -2.95 -14.54
C GLN A 23 -9.90 -3.13 -15.92
N GLU A 24 -8.64 -2.72 -16.03
CA GLU A 24 -7.77 -3.15 -17.12
C GLU A 24 -7.03 -4.41 -16.66
N GLU A 25 -7.23 -5.53 -17.36
CA GLU A 25 -6.40 -6.71 -17.23
C GLU A 25 -5.01 -6.40 -17.81
N GLY A 26 -4.06 -6.12 -16.94
CA GLY A 26 -2.66 -5.90 -17.30
C GLY A 26 -1.87 -7.20 -17.33
N SER A 27 -1.26 -7.51 -18.47
CA SER A 27 -0.21 -8.52 -18.60
C SER A 27 0.97 -8.18 -17.67
N ASP A 28 1.54 -9.17 -17.04
CA ASP A 28 2.67 -9.11 -16.10
C ASP A 28 3.96 -8.76 -16.87
N VAL A 29 4.17 -7.48 -17.18
CA VAL A 29 5.29 -6.98 -17.98
C VAL A 29 5.96 -5.80 -17.26
N GLY A 30 7.07 -6.02 -16.57
CA GLY A 30 8.03 -5.02 -16.15
C GLY A 30 7.50 -3.89 -15.23
N SER A 31 8.42 -3.15 -14.64
CA SER A 31 8.08 -1.96 -13.83
C SER A 31 7.50 -0.84 -14.74
N ARG A 32 6.35 -0.28 -14.35
CA ARG A 32 5.67 0.81 -15.03
C ARG A 32 5.42 1.97 -14.08
N VAL A 33 5.69 3.19 -14.53
CA VAL A 33 5.35 4.40 -13.76
C VAL A 33 3.98 4.92 -14.16
N LEU A 34 3.09 5.05 -13.18
CA LEU A 34 1.81 5.73 -13.31
C LEU A 34 2.00 7.17 -12.84
N PRO A 35 1.81 8.19 -13.72
CA PRO A 35 2.00 9.58 -13.35
C PRO A 35 1.02 10.03 -12.28
N ALA A 36 1.41 11.05 -11.51
CA ALA A 36 0.55 11.67 -10.52
C ALA A 36 -0.66 12.35 -11.22
N GLU A 37 -1.80 12.34 -10.52
CA GLU A 37 -3.01 13.08 -10.90
C GLU A 37 -3.14 14.34 -10.04
N ASP A 38 -3.74 15.39 -10.59
CA ASP A 38 -3.95 16.64 -9.88
C ASP A 38 -5.01 16.55 -8.77
N GLY A 39 -4.94 17.50 -7.83
CA GLY A 39 -5.91 17.68 -6.75
C GLY A 39 -5.56 16.95 -5.46
N PRO A 40 -6.25 17.30 -4.35
CA PRO A 40 -5.91 16.85 -3.00
C PRO A 40 -6.12 15.34 -2.77
N CYS A 41 -6.94 14.70 -3.59
CA CYS A 41 -7.16 13.24 -3.59
C CYS A 41 -6.84 12.64 -4.97
N GLY A 42 -5.96 13.28 -5.75
CA GLY A 42 -5.43 12.71 -6.98
C GLY A 42 -4.44 11.59 -6.70
N ARG A 43 -4.33 10.65 -7.64
CA ARG A 43 -3.34 9.56 -7.51
C ARG A 43 -1.94 10.16 -7.35
N PRO A 44 -1.13 9.71 -6.36
CA PRO A 44 0.30 10.01 -6.37
C PRO A 44 0.97 9.36 -7.58
N GLU A 45 2.20 9.77 -7.91
CA GLU A 45 3.02 8.98 -8.82
C GLU A 45 3.26 7.59 -8.20
N ILE A 46 3.04 6.54 -8.98
CA ILE A 46 3.17 5.14 -8.52
C ILE A 46 4.05 4.38 -9.51
N THR A 47 5.07 3.73 -9.01
CA THR A 47 5.82 2.72 -9.74
C THR A 47 5.15 1.36 -9.53
N GLU A 48 4.54 0.80 -10.56
CA GLU A 48 4.08 -0.60 -10.56
C GLU A 48 5.30 -1.50 -10.74
N ASP A 49 5.64 -2.24 -9.69
CA ASP A 49 6.71 -3.25 -9.67
C ASP A 49 6.17 -4.49 -8.95
N PHE A 50 5.28 -5.20 -9.65
CA PHE A 50 4.54 -6.30 -9.07
C PHE A 50 5.47 -7.46 -8.69
N LEU A 51 5.14 -8.10 -7.55
CA LEU A 51 5.78 -9.34 -7.13
C LEU A 51 5.44 -10.46 -8.10
N ASP A 52 6.35 -11.42 -8.25
CA ASP A 52 6.05 -12.67 -8.95
C ASP A 52 4.92 -13.42 -8.24
N LYS A 53 4.05 -14.09 -9.01
CA LYS A 53 3.00 -14.92 -8.41
C LYS A 53 3.60 -16.13 -7.71
N ASN A 54 3.34 -16.22 -6.41
CA ASN A 54 3.83 -17.31 -5.57
C ASN A 54 2.97 -17.43 -4.28
N PRO A 55 2.99 -18.57 -3.58
CA PRO A 55 2.14 -18.78 -2.40
C PRO A 55 2.58 -18.01 -1.15
N TYR A 56 3.76 -17.36 -1.14
CA TYR A 56 4.33 -16.72 0.05
C TYR A 56 4.11 -15.21 0.09
N SER A 57 4.04 -14.54 -1.06
CA SER A 57 3.89 -13.08 -1.09
C SER A 57 2.80 -12.58 -2.06
N ARG A 58 2.53 -13.25 -3.19
CA ARG A 58 1.47 -12.88 -4.12
C ARG A 58 0.75 -14.12 -4.65
N SER A 59 -0.33 -14.51 -3.98
CA SER A 59 -1.10 -15.71 -4.34
C SER A 59 -1.98 -15.57 -5.57
N GLY A 60 -2.29 -14.35 -6.01
CA GLY A 60 -3.26 -14.10 -7.07
C GLY A 60 -4.73 -14.31 -6.66
N ILE A 61 -5.00 -14.48 -5.36
CA ILE A 61 -6.38 -14.59 -4.85
C ILE A 61 -7.08 -13.24 -4.98
N ALA A 62 -8.28 -13.24 -5.56
CA ALA A 62 -9.03 -12.02 -5.81
C ALA A 62 -9.47 -11.30 -4.53
N LEU A 63 -9.22 -9.99 -4.45
CA LEU A 63 -9.78 -9.07 -3.46
C LEU A 63 -11.14 -8.56 -3.98
N ARG A 64 -12.22 -9.20 -3.53
CA ARG A 64 -13.56 -8.97 -4.08
C ARG A 64 -14.22 -7.67 -3.61
N LYS A 65 -13.83 -7.16 -2.44
CA LYS A 65 -14.42 -5.95 -1.84
C LYS A 65 -13.41 -5.27 -0.94
N VAL A 66 -13.18 -3.99 -1.17
CA VAL A 66 -12.35 -3.15 -0.29
C VAL A 66 -13.25 -2.45 0.72
N LYS A 67 -12.97 -2.65 2.01
CA LYS A 67 -13.68 -2.05 3.15
C LYS A 67 -12.79 -1.16 4.01
N GLY A 68 -11.51 -1.11 3.73
CA GLY A 68 -10.58 -0.28 4.49
C GLY A 68 -9.18 -0.26 3.90
N VAL A 69 -8.39 0.64 4.45
CA VAL A 69 -6.95 0.76 4.20
C VAL A 69 -6.23 0.49 5.50
N VAL A 70 -5.22 -0.38 5.49
CA VAL A 70 -4.37 -0.65 6.66
C VAL A 70 -3.00 -0.05 6.41
N ILE A 71 -2.55 0.80 7.35
CA ILE A 71 -1.23 1.44 7.29
C ILE A 71 -0.34 0.76 8.31
N HIS A 72 0.75 0.18 7.82
CA HIS A 72 1.81 -0.42 8.59
C HIS A 72 3.10 0.40 8.46
N TYR A 73 4.07 0.11 9.29
CA TYR A 73 5.45 0.52 9.07
C TYR A 73 6.34 -0.71 8.95
N VAL A 74 7.37 -0.62 8.12
CA VAL A 74 8.36 -1.70 7.97
C VAL A 74 9.14 -1.87 9.28
N GLU A 75 9.46 -3.12 9.67
CA GLU A 75 10.23 -3.37 10.89
C GLU A 75 11.75 -3.15 10.71
N ASN A 76 12.17 -2.76 9.50
CA ASN A 76 13.58 -2.56 9.13
C ASN A 76 13.90 -1.06 8.94
N PRO A 77 14.29 -0.33 10.02
CA PRO A 77 14.55 1.10 9.96
C PRO A 77 15.66 1.44 8.97
N GLY A 78 15.43 2.46 8.13
CA GLY A 78 16.39 2.94 7.14
C GLY A 78 16.38 2.15 5.82
N SER A 79 15.58 1.09 5.70
CA SER A 79 15.42 0.38 4.44
C SER A 79 14.61 1.19 3.42
N THR A 80 14.93 1.00 2.15
CA THR A 80 14.24 1.62 1.02
C THR A 80 12.96 0.86 0.63
N ALA A 81 12.08 1.50 -0.14
CA ALA A 81 10.90 0.83 -0.68
C ALA A 81 11.29 -0.37 -1.57
N LYS A 82 12.35 -0.23 -2.37
CA LYS A 82 12.85 -1.29 -3.25
C LYS A 82 13.37 -2.50 -2.47
N GLU A 83 14.15 -2.29 -1.40
CA GLU A 83 14.65 -3.39 -0.55
C GLU A 83 13.50 -4.16 0.09
N ASN A 84 12.46 -3.49 0.56
CA ASN A 84 11.29 -4.14 1.14
C ASN A 84 10.47 -4.89 0.07
N ARG A 85 10.31 -4.32 -1.13
CA ARG A 85 9.69 -5.01 -2.27
C ARG A 85 10.46 -6.28 -2.63
N ASP A 86 11.78 -6.20 -2.72
CA ASP A 86 12.64 -7.34 -3.06
C ASP A 86 12.63 -8.40 -1.96
N TYR A 87 12.57 -7.99 -0.69
CA TYR A 87 12.34 -8.91 0.43
C TYR A 87 11.05 -9.71 0.23
N PHE A 88 9.93 -9.05 -0.07
CA PHE A 88 8.67 -9.74 -0.33
C PHE A 88 8.77 -10.69 -1.52
N ASN A 89 9.41 -10.27 -2.61
CA ASN A 89 9.58 -11.13 -3.77
C ASN A 89 10.45 -12.36 -3.47
N ASN A 90 11.49 -12.19 -2.65
CA ASN A 90 12.42 -13.27 -2.28
C ASN A 90 11.80 -14.31 -1.33
N LEU A 91 10.65 -14.05 -0.72
CA LEU A 91 9.95 -15.03 0.10
C LEU A 91 9.54 -16.28 -0.68
N GLN A 92 9.39 -16.17 -2.02
CA GLN A 92 9.19 -17.34 -2.90
C GLN A 92 10.37 -18.33 -2.88
N ASN A 93 11.59 -17.85 -2.59
CA ASN A 93 12.80 -18.66 -2.53
C ASN A 93 13.13 -19.10 -1.09
N THR A 94 12.95 -18.22 -0.12
CA THR A 94 13.34 -18.48 1.28
C THR A 94 12.29 -19.24 2.07
N HIS A 95 11.02 -19.11 1.72
CA HIS A 95 9.89 -19.73 2.40
C HIS A 95 9.79 -19.38 3.91
N LEU A 96 10.42 -18.33 4.37
CA LEU A 96 10.54 -17.97 5.79
C LEU A 96 9.19 -17.61 6.43
N THR A 97 8.34 -16.94 5.66
CA THR A 97 7.02 -16.49 6.12
C THR A 97 6.12 -16.17 4.93
N LYS A 98 4.85 -15.86 5.22
CA LYS A 98 3.95 -15.24 4.24
C LYS A 98 3.77 -13.78 4.61
N ALA A 99 4.29 -12.88 3.76
CA ALA A 99 4.18 -11.45 3.96
C ALA A 99 4.21 -10.69 2.64
N SER A 100 3.40 -9.64 2.55
CA SER A 100 3.42 -8.66 1.46
C SER A 100 2.48 -7.51 1.75
N SER A 101 2.61 -6.42 1.01
CA SER A 101 1.63 -5.33 0.99
C SER A 101 1.26 -4.95 -0.44
N HIS A 102 0.16 -4.22 -0.62
CA HIS A 102 -0.19 -3.67 -1.93
C HIS A 102 0.77 -2.56 -2.31
N TYR A 103 1.12 -1.70 -1.36
CA TYR A 103 1.98 -0.55 -1.57
C TYR A 103 3.08 -0.48 -0.53
N ILE A 104 4.22 0.07 -0.96
CA ILE A 104 5.30 0.51 -0.06
C ILE A 104 5.55 1.98 -0.35
N VAL A 105 5.60 2.80 0.71
CA VAL A 105 5.98 4.20 0.64
C VAL A 105 7.39 4.35 1.20
N GLY A 106 8.32 4.81 0.38
CA GLY A 106 9.73 4.91 0.71
C GLY A 106 10.12 6.17 1.48
N LEU A 107 11.40 6.26 1.80
CA LEU A 107 11.98 7.36 2.59
C LEU A 107 12.00 8.70 1.83
N ASP A 108 12.06 8.66 0.50
CA ASP A 108 11.98 9.84 -0.36
C ASP A 108 10.55 10.16 -0.82
N GLY A 109 9.58 9.40 -0.32
CA GLY A 109 8.16 9.56 -0.64
C GLY A 109 7.74 8.83 -1.92
N GLU A 110 8.63 8.06 -2.53
CA GLU A 110 8.32 7.20 -3.66
C GLU A 110 7.30 6.14 -3.26
N VAL A 111 6.42 5.77 -4.19
CA VAL A 111 5.37 4.76 -3.98
C VAL A 111 5.59 3.62 -4.96
N ILE A 112 5.82 2.41 -4.43
CA ILE A 112 5.89 1.17 -5.21
C ILE A 112 4.61 0.38 -4.98
N GLN A 113 3.95 -0.02 -6.07
CA GLN A 113 2.85 -0.98 -6.01
C GLN A 113 3.39 -2.38 -6.24
N CYS A 114 3.27 -3.23 -5.21
CA CYS A 114 3.78 -4.60 -5.20
C CYS A 114 2.73 -5.63 -5.61
N ILE A 115 1.45 -5.34 -5.37
CA ILE A 115 0.33 -6.23 -5.66
C ILE A 115 -0.81 -5.41 -6.29
N PRO A 116 -1.46 -5.89 -7.36
CA PRO A 116 -2.65 -5.25 -7.90
C PRO A 116 -3.75 -5.11 -6.85
N GLN A 117 -4.49 -4.01 -6.86
CA GLN A 117 -5.60 -3.80 -5.89
C GLN A 117 -6.73 -4.83 -6.01
N SER A 118 -6.77 -5.58 -7.11
CA SER A 118 -7.72 -6.66 -7.34
C SER A 118 -7.33 -7.99 -6.67
N GLU A 119 -6.13 -8.08 -6.11
CA GLU A 119 -5.61 -9.27 -5.42
C GLU A 119 -5.46 -9.02 -3.92
N ILE A 120 -5.47 -10.06 -3.08
CA ILE A 120 -5.17 -9.93 -1.65
C ILE A 120 -3.66 -9.81 -1.42
N SER A 121 -3.25 -9.09 -0.37
CA SER A 121 -1.91 -9.12 0.19
C SER A 121 -1.86 -9.91 1.51
N TYR A 122 -0.68 -10.22 2.00
CA TYR A 122 -0.46 -10.89 3.27
C TYR A 122 0.10 -9.93 4.33
N ALA A 123 -0.69 -8.90 4.71
CA ALA A 123 -0.27 -7.86 5.65
C ALA A 123 -1.07 -7.82 6.95
N SER A 124 -2.35 -8.18 6.92
CA SER A 124 -3.31 -7.80 7.96
C SER A 124 -4.18 -8.97 8.44
N ASN A 125 -3.67 -10.21 8.37
CA ASN A 125 -4.35 -11.43 8.84
C ASN A 125 -5.79 -11.53 8.29
N ASN A 126 -6.79 -11.54 9.17
CA ASN A 126 -8.20 -11.66 8.79
C ASN A 126 -8.71 -10.49 7.93
N ARG A 127 -7.99 -9.37 7.87
CA ARG A 127 -8.35 -8.21 7.05
C ARG A 127 -7.71 -8.25 5.65
N ASN A 128 -6.84 -9.24 5.34
CA ASN A 128 -6.31 -9.42 3.99
C ASN A 128 -7.40 -9.52 2.92
N LYS A 129 -8.56 -10.08 3.29
CA LYS A 129 -9.69 -10.34 2.37
C LYS A 129 -10.52 -9.11 2.02
N ASP A 130 -10.33 -7.97 2.71
CA ASP A 130 -11.18 -6.78 2.57
C ASP A 130 -10.45 -5.45 2.76
N THR A 131 -9.11 -5.42 2.73
CA THR A 131 -8.34 -4.18 2.86
C THR A 131 -7.22 -4.06 1.83
N ILE A 132 -6.91 -2.80 1.48
CA ILE A 132 -5.66 -2.43 0.83
C ILE A 132 -4.63 -2.13 1.94
N SER A 133 -3.44 -2.68 1.82
CA SER A 133 -2.35 -2.49 2.80
C SER A 133 -1.25 -1.59 2.23
N ILE A 134 -0.71 -0.74 3.10
CA ILE A 134 0.40 0.16 2.82
C ILE A 134 1.47 -0.07 3.87
N GLU A 135 2.69 -0.38 3.44
CA GLU A 135 3.88 -0.39 4.29
C GLU A 135 4.63 0.93 4.13
N CYS A 136 4.96 1.59 5.24
CA CYS A 136 5.68 2.85 5.23
C CYS A 136 7.10 2.68 5.77
N CYS A 137 8.09 3.10 5.01
CA CYS A 137 9.48 3.16 5.45
C CYS A 137 9.68 4.27 6.48
N HIS A 138 10.62 4.06 7.41
CA HIS A 138 10.98 5.07 8.40
C HIS A 138 12.49 5.04 8.68
N PRO A 139 13.10 6.21 9.00
CA PRO A 139 14.56 6.31 9.06
C PRO A 139 15.18 5.75 10.34
N LYS A 140 14.43 5.66 11.45
CA LYS A 140 14.95 5.34 12.79
C LYS A 140 14.09 4.33 13.51
N LYS A 141 14.67 3.62 14.49
CA LYS A 141 14.01 2.59 15.31
C LYS A 141 12.75 3.05 16.08
N ASN A 142 12.51 4.35 16.19
CA ASN A 142 11.31 4.89 16.85
C ASN A 142 10.03 4.80 15.99
N GLY A 143 10.13 4.29 14.75
CA GLY A 143 8.99 4.14 13.84
C GLY A 143 8.39 5.44 13.29
N LYS A 144 8.99 6.60 13.60
CA LYS A 144 8.49 7.90 13.13
C LYS A 144 8.80 8.09 11.65
N PHE A 145 7.79 8.36 10.85
CA PHE A 145 7.95 8.72 9.45
C PHE A 145 8.60 10.10 9.30
N ASN A 146 9.41 10.27 8.27
CA ASN A 146 9.80 11.60 7.83
C ASN A 146 8.66 12.26 7.04
N ASP A 147 8.80 13.55 6.74
CA ASP A 147 7.73 14.33 6.09
C ASP A 147 7.42 13.82 4.68
N LYS A 148 8.41 13.34 3.92
CA LYS A 148 8.22 12.81 2.57
C LYS A 148 7.39 11.53 2.61
N THR A 149 7.77 10.54 3.43
CA THR A 149 7.01 9.31 3.63
C THR A 149 5.59 9.61 4.11
N TYR A 150 5.46 10.48 5.12
CA TYR A 150 4.17 10.85 5.67
C TYR A 150 3.23 11.47 4.64
N ASN A 151 3.69 12.47 3.91
CA ASN A 151 2.89 13.18 2.91
C ASN A 151 2.46 12.25 1.77
N SER A 152 3.35 11.38 1.30
CA SER A 152 3.03 10.39 0.27
C SER A 152 2.04 9.33 0.77
N ALA A 153 2.19 8.85 2.00
CA ALA A 153 1.25 7.91 2.61
C ALA A 153 -0.15 8.53 2.76
N VAL A 154 -0.22 9.81 3.16
CA VAL A 154 -1.48 10.56 3.24
C VAL A 154 -2.15 10.66 1.87
N ARG A 155 -1.40 11.10 0.85
CA ARG A 155 -1.92 11.26 -0.51
C ARG A 155 -2.40 9.93 -1.09
N LEU A 156 -1.61 8.88 -0.95
CA LEU A 156 -1.96 7.53 -1.40
C LEU A 156 -3.24 7.03 -0.71
N THR A 157 -3.32 7.18 0.62
CA THR A 157 -4.50 6.78 1.40
C THR A 157 -5.75 7.55 0.97
N ALA A 158 -5.64 8.86 0.77
CA ALA A 158 -6.75 9.70 0.32
C ALA A 158 -7.25 9.27 -1.08
N TRP A 159 -6.33 8.99 -2.00
CA TRP A 159 -6.69 8.49 -3.34
C TRP A 159 -7.40 7.13 -3.27
N ILE A 160 -6.88 6.17 -2.46
CA ILE A 160 -7.52 4.86 -2.29
C ILE A 160 -8.91 5.03 -1.66
N CYS A 161 -9.05 5.85 -0.62
CA CYS A 161 -10.35 6.12 0.00
C CYS A 161 -11.34 6.70 -1.01
N LYS A 162 -10.93 7.67 -1.83
CA LYS A 162 -11.77 8.22 -2.90
C LYS A 162 -12.17 7.14 -3.91
N THR A 163 -11.22 6.31 -4.34
CA THR A 163 -11.45 5.25 -5.34
C THR A 163 -12.50 4.24 -4.88
N TYR A 164 -12.50 3.88 -3.60
CA TYR A 164 -13.41 2.87 -3.05
C TYR A 164 -14.57 3.43 -2.23
N GLY A 165 -14.78 4.74 -2.21
CA GLY A 165 -15.86 5.38 -1.45
C GLY A 165 -15.72 5.18 0.06
N LEU A 166 -14.48 5.15 0.58
CA LEU A 166 -14.18 4.99 2.00
C LEU A 166 -14.06 6.34 2.69
N SER A 167 -14.27 6.35 4.01
CA SER A 167 -14.04 7.50 4.90
C SER A 167 -12.78 7.31 5.75
N SER A 168 -12.39 8.33 6.51
CA SER A 168 -11.30 8.23 7.48
C SER A 168 -11.52 7.15 8.55
N GLN A 169 -12.76 6.79 8.84
CA GLN A 169 -13.10 5.70 9.78
C GLN A 169 -12.72 4.31 9.25
N ASN A 170 -12.47 4.19 7.94
CA ASN A 170 -12.04 2.94 7.30
C ASN A 170 -10.52 2.83 7.21
N VAL A 171 -9.77 3.83 7.72
CA VAL A 171 -8.30 3.80 7.79
C VAL A 171 -7.87 3.21 9.13
N ILE A 172 -7.16 2.10 9.07
CA ILE A 172 -6.71 1.30 10.21
C ILE A 172 -5.19 1.47 10.34
N ARG A 173 -4.73 1.58 11.56
CA ARG A 173 -3.31 1.78 11.89
C ARG A 173 -2.90 0.83 12.98
#